data_a6627bb27367551437d9cfd79cb63a26
#
_entry.id   a6627bb27367551437d9cfd79cb63a26
#
_cell.length_a   1.000
_cell.length_b   1.000
_cell.length_c   1.000
_cell.angle_alpha   90.00
_cell.angle_beta   90.00
_cell.angle_gamma   90.00
#
_symmetry.space_group_name_H-M   'P 1'
#
loop_
_entity.id
_entity.type
_entity.pdbx_description
1 polymer ?
#
loop_
_entity_poly.entity_id
_entity_poly.type
_entity_poly.pdbx_seq_one_letter_code
_entity_poly.pdbx_strand_id
1 'polypeptide(L)'
;SPDCGRPMNPFPVFILPFLVASSALVADDWKPGKSPRSIPPGMFKIDPSLEVTVWATTPHLYNPTNMDIDHAGRIWVAEGVNYRGNKGQRAAGDRIVVLQDTDGDGKCDRSHTFVQETGFIAPLGVAVFDNVVYVSQPPDLLAYTDVNRDLKFDPAVDKREVILTGFNAINHDHGLHSLIAGPEGKFYFNNG
;
A
#
# COMPACT_ATOMS: atom_id res chain seq x y z
N SER A 1 -28.29 -74.96 -4.22
CA SER A 1 -28.87 -73.91 -5.05
C SER A 1 -28.52 -72.57 -4.50
N PRO A 2 -28.00 -71.68 -5.32
CA PRO A 2 -27.50 -70.38 -4.92
C PRO A 2 -28.62 -69.36 -4.93
N ASP A 3 -28.60 -68.47 -3.98
CA ASP A 3 -29.53 -67.34 -4.00
C ASP A 3 -28.85 -66.10 -4.57
N CYS A 4 -29.59 -65.49 -5.41
CA CYS A 4 -29.23 -64.54 -6.40
C CYS A 4 -29.19 -63.11 -5.86
N GLY A 5 -28.31 -62.33 -6.41
CA GLY A 5 -27.92 -61.00 -6.05
C GLY A 5 -29.03 -59.98 -5.75
N ARG A 6 -28.78 -59.17 -4.72
CA ARG A 6 -29.49 -57.92 -4.53
C ARG A 6 -28.79 -56.78 -5.30
N PRO A 7 -29.50 -55.92 -5.99
CA PRO A 7 -28.91 -54.77 -6.62
C PRO A 7 -28.48 -53.76 -5.55
N MET A 8 -27.22 -53.27 -5.65
CA MET A 8 -26.72 -52.19 -4.86
C MET A 8 -27.40 -50.88 -5.29
N ASN A 9 -28.07 -50.24 -4.34
CA ASN A 9 -28.59 -48.89 -4.54
C ASN A 9 -27.40 -47.91 -4.72
N PRO A 10 -27.45 -47.05 -5.73
CA PRO A 10 -26.43 -45.99 -5.86
C PRO A 10 -26.65 -44.95 -4.74
N PHE A 11 -25.58 -44.67 -4.03
CA PHE A 11 -25.55 -43.59 -3.04
C PHE A 11 -25.88 -42.26 -3.73
N PRO A 12 -26.74 -41.41 -3.14
CA PRO A 12 -26.94 -40.06 -3.68
C PRO A 12 -25.68 -39.22 -3.47
N VAL A 13 -25.13 -38.76 -4.58
CA VAL A 13 -24.05 -37.75 -4.57
C VAL A 13 -24.69 -36.40 -4.19
N PHE A 14 -24.50 -35.97 -2.95
CA PHE A 14 -24.85 -34.61 -2.54
C PHE A 14 -23.79 -33.67 -3.09
N ILE A 15 -24.12 -32.96 -4.17
CA ILE A 15 -23.36 -31.80 -4.62
C ILE A 15 -23.76 -30.65 -3.68
N LEU A 16 -22.89 -30.35 -2.70
CA LEU A 16 -23.01 -29.10 -1.95
C LEU A 16 -22.67 -27.95 -2.90
N PRO A 17 -23.54 -26.95 -3.06
CA PRO A 17 -23.14 -25.76 -3.79
C PRO A 17 -22.08 -25.02 -2.97
N PHE A 18 -20.88 -24.90 -3.53
CA PHE A 18 -19.88 -23.99 -3.01
C PHE A 18 -20.42 -22.56 -3.19
N LEU A 19 -20.87 -21.97 -2.10
CA LEU A 19 -21.16 -20.54 -2.05
C LEU A 19 -19.79 -19.83 -2.12
N VAL A 20 -19.42 -19.40 -3.31
CA VAL A 20 -18.33 -18.42 -3.46
C VAL A 20 -18.88 -17.11 -2.88
N ALA A 21 -18.52 -16.85 -1.64
CA ALA A 21 -18.73 -15.52 -1.08
C ALA A 21 -17.86 -14.56 -1.87
N SER A 22 -18.47 -13.88 -2.83
CA SER A 22 -17.86 -12.71 -3.47
C SER A 22 -17.63 -11.68 -2.37
N SER A 23 -16.39 -11.53 -1.95
CA SER A 23 -15.99 -10.38 -1.14
C SER A 23 -16.22 -9.15 -2.01
N ALA A 24 -17.35 -8.49 -1.80
CA ALA A 24 -17.57 -7.16 -2.36
C ALA A 24 -16.39 -6.30 -1.87
N LEU A 25 -15.58 -5.84 -2.80
CA LEU A 25 -14.62 -4.77 -2.57
C LEU A 25 -15.43 -3.61 -1.98
N VAL A 26 -15.24 -3.33 -0.70
CA VAL A 26 -15.81 -2.15 -0.07
C VAL A 26 -15.17 -0.98 -0.82
N ALA A 27 -15.96 -0.30 -1.64
CA ALA A 27 -15.52 0.90 -2.31
C ALA A 27 -15.10 1.91 -1.22
N ASP A 28 -13.92 2.49 -1.37
CA ASP A 28 -13.43 3.52 -0.48
C ASP A 28 -14.28 4.79 -0.69
N ASP A 29 -15.33 4.96 0.12
CA ASP A 29 -16.25 6.11 0.06
C ASP A 29 -15.61 7.41 0.60
N TRP A 30 -14.33 7.36 1.03
CA TRP A 30 -13.65 8.54 1.50
C TRP A 30 -13.46 9.56 0.36
N LYS A 31 -13.97 10.78 0.57
CA LYS A 31 -13.85 11.88 -0.39
C LYS A 31 -12.84 12.90 0.13
N PRO A 32 -11.76 13.13 -0.59
CA PRO A 32 -10.76 14.10 -0.20
C PRO A 32 -11.32 15.54 -0.26
N GLY A 33 -10.73 16.41 0.54
CA GLY A 33 -10.85 17.85 0.35
C GLY A 33 -10.36 18.30 -1.04
N LYS A 34 -10.68 19.52 -1.42
CA LYS A 34 -10.18 20.09 -2.69
C LYS A 34 -8.68 20.30 -2.61
N SER A 35 -7.94 19.68 -3.52
CA SER A 35 -6.50 19.94 -3.68
C SER A 35 -6.25 21.08 -4.66
N PRO A 36 -5.22 21.91 -4.45
CA PRO A 36 -4.80 22.91 -5.41
C PRO A 36 -4.30 22.21 -6.68
N ARG A 37 -4.73 22.69 -7.85
CA ARG A 37 -4.30 22.17 -9.16
C ARG A 37 -3.04 22.85 -9.69
N SER A 38 -2.61 23.92 -9.05
CA SER A 38 -1.43 24.70 -9.42
C SER A 38 -0.78 25.28 -8.19
N ILE A 39 0.51 25.54 -8.28
CA ILE A 39 1.27 26.25 -7.25
C ILE A 39 1.09 27.75 -7.51
N PRO A 40 0.54 28.54 -6.55
CA PRO A 40 0.46 29.98 -6.71
C PRO A 40 1.85 30.61 -6.89
N PRO A 41 2.00 31.61 -7.78
CA PRO A 41 3.25 32.35 -7.92
C PRO A 41 3.74 32.90 -6.57
N GLY A 42 5.02 32.73 -6.29
CA GLY A 42 5.65 33.21 -5.05
C GLY A 42 5.39 32.39 -3.78
N MET A 43 4.68 31.25 -3.88
CA MET A 43 4.51 30.33 -2.74
C MET A 43 5.84 29.78 -2.25
N PHE A 44 6.78 29.52 -3.16
CA PHE A 44 8.10 29.04 -2.84
C PHE A 44 9.17 30.05 -3.26
N LYS A 45 10.17 30.25 -2.38
CA LYS A 45 11.38 30.96 -2.72
C LYS A 45 12.43 29.93 -3.10
N ILE A 46 12.75 29.85 -4.37
CA ILE A 46 13.68 28.86 -4.95
C ILE A 46 14.80 29.58 -5.69
N ASP A 47 15.88 28.85 -5.95
CA ASP A 47 16.96 29.30 -6.84
C ASP A 47 16.42 29.57 -8.25
N PRO A 48 16.87 30.65 -8.95
CA PRO A 48 16.39 30.96 -10.29
C PRO A 48 16.64 29.87 -11.36
N SER A 49 17.56 28.94 -11.10
CA SER A 49 17.85 27.79 -11.97
C SER A 49 16.88 26.61 -11.78
N LEU A 50 15.98 26.67 -10.78
CA LEU A 50 15.04 25.61 -10.43
C LEU A 50 13.61 26.03 -10.75
N GLU A 51 12.78 25.05 -11.06
CA GLU A 51 11.34 25.19 -11.23
C GLU A 51 10.59 24.29 -10.24
N VAL A 52 9.44 24.75 -9.73
CA VAL A 52 8.54 23.97 -8.90
C VAL A 52 7.24 23.73 -9.63
N THR A 53 6.92 22.47 -9.86
CA THR A 53 5.68 22.05 -10.51
C THR A 53 4.85 21.15 -9.60
N VAL A 54 3.54 21.09 -9.82
CA VAL A 54 2.66 20.10 -9.19
C VAL A 54 2.73 18.83 -10.02
N TRP A 55 3.39 17.81 -9.50
CA TRP A 55 3.55 16.54 -10.19
C TRP A 55 2.35 15.60 -9.98
N ALA A 56 1.81 15.51 -8.76
CA ALA A 56 0.64 14.71 -8.43
C ALA A 56 -0.24 15.38 -7.39
N THR A 57 -1.55 15.16 -7.49
CA THR A 57 -2.57 15.60 -6.52
C THR A 57 -3.64 14.54 -6.39
N THR A 58 -4.61 14.74 -5.52
CA THR A 58 -5.84 13.94 -5.51
C THR A 58 -6.53 13.96 -6.89
N PRO A 59 -7.03 12.83 -7.42
CA PRO A 59 -7.26 11.56 -6.71
C PRO A 59 -6.10 10.54 -6.77
N HIS A 60 -4.95 10.89 -7.35
CA HIS A 60 -3.84 9.96 -7.49
C HIS A 60 -3.28 9.50 -6.14
N LEU A 61 -3.25 10.40 -5.15
CA LEU A 61 -2.82 10.12 -3.79
C LEU A 61 -3.60 10.95 -2.77
N TYR A 62 -3.56 10.52 -1.49
CA TYR A 62 -4.23 11.18 -0.39
C TYR A 62 -3.33 11.22 0.84
N ASN A 63 -3.17 12.40 1.44
CA ASN A 63 -2.46 12.59 2.71
C ASN A 63 -1.13 11.81 2.83
N PRO A 64 -0.13 12.11 1.98
CA PRO A 64 1.13 11.39 1.96
C PRO A 64 1.91 11.61 3.25
N THR A 65 2.46 10.53 3.82
CA THR A 65 3.33 10.56 5.00
C THR A 65 4.79 10.38 4.65
N ASN A 66 5.07 9.58 3.61
CA ASN A 66 6.42 9.31 3.14
C ASN A 66 6.38 8.90 1.67
N MET A 67 7.53 8.97 0.98
CA MET A 67 7.66 8.51 -0.40
C MET A 67 9.06 7.95 -0.68
N ASP A 68 9.14 7.08 -1.67
CA ASP A 68 10.38 6.59 -2.26
C ASP A 68 10.27 6.50 -3.77
N ILE A 69 11.39 6.39 -4.48
CA ILE A 69 11.45 6.31 -5.94
C ILE A 69 12.21 5.04 -6.32
N ASP A 70 11.58 4.17 -7.09
CA ASP A 70 12.21 2.95 -7.55
C ASP A 70 13.11 3.16 -8.79
N HIS A 71 13.82 2.10 -9.17
CA HIS A 71 14.76 2.12 -10.31
C HIS A 71 14.11 2.43 -11.67
N ALA A 72 12.79 2.31 -11.78
CA ALA A 72 12.04 2.64 -12.99
C ALA A 72 11.44 4.07 -12.95
N GLY A 73 11.76 4.86 -11.92
CA GLY A 73 11.26 6.22 -11.74
C GLY A 73 9.83 6.31 -11.23
N ARG A 74 9.24 5.20 -10.79
CA ARG A 74 7.90 5.21 -10.17
C ARG A 74 7.99 5.74 -8.75
N ILE A 75 7.04 6.56 -8.35
CA ILE A 75 6.97 7.12 -7.01
C ILE A 75 6.03 6.26 -6.17
N TRP A 76 6.56 5.74 -5.06
CA TRP A 76 5.82 4.95 -4.09
C TRP A 76 5.47 5.84 -2.90
N VAL A 77 4.21 5.86 -2.49
CA VAL A 77 3.73 6.76 -1.45
C VAL A 77 3.00 5.98 -0.37
N ALA A 78 3.41 6.20 0.88
CA ALA A 78 2.64 5.80 2.04
C ALA A 78 1.58 6.86 2.33
N GLU A 79 0.32 6.43 2.43
CA GLU A 79 -0.81 7.31 2.74
C GLU A 79 -1.24 7.18 4.21
N GLY A 80 -1.56 8.28 4.85
CA GLY A 80 -1.98 8.37 6.24
C GLY A 80 -3.33 9.07 6.40
N VAL A 81 -4.36 8.62 5.68
CA VAL A 81 -5.73 9.16 5.80
C VAL A 81 -6.29 8.94 7.20
N ASN A 82 -5.95 7.81 7.81
CA ASN A 82 -6.37 7.45 9.17
C ASN A 82 -5.48 8.04 10.28
N TYR A 83 -4.69 9.08 9.98
CA TYR A 83 -3.79 9.66 10.95
C TYR A 83 -4.51 10.34 12.12
N ARG A 84 -4.08 10.07 13.34
CA ARG A 84 -4.59 10.69 14.61
C ARG A 84 -6.12 10.65 14.77
N GLY A 85 -6.76 11.82 14.81
CA GLY A 85 -8.21 11.97 14.97
C GLY A 85 -9.06 11.45 13.81
N ASN A 86 -8.41 11.06 12.71
CA ASN A 86 -9.05 10.54 11.51
C ASN A 86 -9.09 9.01 11.45
N LYS A 87 -8.82 8.32 12.58
CA LYS A 87 -8.88 6.85 12.64
C LYS A 87 -10.24 6.34 12.19
N GLY A 88 -10.24 5.37 11.25
CA GLY A 88 -11.45 4.79 10.68
C GLY A 88 -12.10 5.63 9.57
N GLN A 89 -11.55 6.77 9.19
CA GLN A 89 -12.04 7.57 8.07
C GLN A 89 -11.97 6.80 6.75
N ARG A 90 -10.91 5.98 6.59
CA ARG A 90 -10.80 4.97 5.55
C ARG A 90 -10.93 3.58 6.20
N ALA A 91 -12.11 2.98 6.12
CA ALA A 91 -12.41 1.71 6.80
C ALA A 91 -11.57 0.54 6.30
N ALA A 92 -11.16 0.54 5.03
CA ALA A 92 -10.28 -0.46 4.44
C ALA A 92 -8.82 -0.35 4.93
N GLY A 93 -8.49 0.67 5.73
CA GLY A 93 -7.14 1.00 6.16
C GLY A 93 -6.40 1.88 5.17
N ASP A 94 -5.25 2.38 5.59
CA ASP A 94 -4.38 3.13 4.71
C ASP A 94 -3.65 2.22 3.71
N ARG A 95 -2.93 2.80 2.76
CA ARG A 95 -2.35 2.04 1.65
C ARG A 95 -0.98 2.57 1.25
N ILE A 96 -0.25 1.72 0.53
CA ILE A 96 0.90 2.11 -0.28
C ILE A 96 0.42 2.21 -1.72
N VAL A 97 0.65 3.35 -2.35
CA VAL A 97 0.22 3.63 -3.72
C VAL A 97 1.43 3.85 -4.63
N VAL A 98 1.35 3.37 -5.86
CA VAL A 98 2.37 3.56 -6.91
C VAL A 98 1.85 4.59 -7.90
N LEU A 99 2.65 5.62 -8.12
CA LEU A 99 2.38 6.73 -9.02
C LEU A 99 3.34 6.69 -10.20
N GLN A 100 2.83 6.96 -11.40
CA GLN A 100 3.59 6.93 -12.63
C GLN A 100 3.27 8.14 -13.51
N ASP A 101 4.29 8.62 -14.19
CA ASP A 101 4.22 9.46 -15.37
C ASP A 101 4.50 8.53 -16.56
N THR A 102 3.47 8.17 -17.34
CA THR A 102 3.60 7.16 -18.39
C THR A 102 3.88 7.76 -19.75
N ASP A 103 3.65 9.05 -19.93
CA ASP A 103 3.87 9.78 -21.20
C ASP A 103 5.09 10.72 -21.16
N GLY A 104 5.70 10.91 -19.99
CA GLY A 104 6.93 11.69 -19.81
C GLY A 104 6.71 13.20 -19.82
N ASP A 105 5.49 13.67 -19.53
CA ASP A 105 5.17 15.11 -19.51
C ASP A 105 5.54 15.80 -18.19
N GLY A 106 6.09 15.06 -17.22
CA GLY A 106 6.46 15.56 -15.89
C GLY A 106 5.29 15.63 -14.93
N LYS A 107 4.21 14.89 -15.17
CA LYS A 107 3.05 14.78 -14.29
C LYS A 107 2.60 13.34 -14.12
N CYS A 108 2.04 13.05 -12.96
CA CYS A 108 1.44 11.75 -12.70
C CYS A 108 0.12 11.61 -13.48
N ASP A 109 0.04 10.62 -14.33
CA ASP A 109 -1.15 10.26 -15.11
C ASP A 109 -1.76 8.92 -14.67
N ARG A 110 -1.01 8.10 -13.95
CA ARG A 110 -1.45 6.78 -13.49
C ARG A 110 -1.12 6.54 -12.04
N SER A 111 -2.08 6.00 -11.29
CA SER A 111 -1.87 5.52 -9.93
C SER A 111 -2.62 4.22 -9.67
N HIS A 112 -2.05 3.36 -8.83
CA HIS A 112 -2.72 2.15 -8.34
C HIS A 112 -2.25 1.81 -6.94
N THR A 113 -3.08 1.07 -6.21
CA THR A 113 -2.73 0.57 -4.88
C THR A 113 -1.84 -0.66 -5.02
N PHE A 114 -0.67 -0.61 -4.38
CA PHE A 114 0.18 -1.79 -4.20
C PHE A 114 -0.38 -2.69 -3.10
N VAL A 115 -0.54 -2.16 -1.89
CA VAL A 115 -1.10 -2.88 -0.73
C VAL A 115 -2.00 -1.94 0.08
N GLN A 116 -3.11 -2.49 0.57
CA GLN A 116 -4.03 -1.84 1.49
C GLN A 116 -4.49 -2.86 2.52
N GLU A 117 -4.33 -2.54 3.80
CA GLU A 117 -4.71 -3.41 4.91
C GLU A 117 -5.49 -2.64 5.96
N THR A 118 -6.52 -3.25 6.54
CA THR A 118 -7.31 -2.64 7.62
C THR A 118 -6.46 -2.29 8.86
N GLY A 119 -5.32 -2.98 9.04
CA GLY A 119 -4.33 -2.69 10.07
C GLY A 119 -3.42 -1.50 9.77
N PHE A 120 -3.43 -0.96 8.55
CA PHE A 120 -2.65 0.24 8.23
C PHE A 120 -3.34 1.48 8.80
N ILE A 121 -2.66 2.09 9.76
CA ILE A 121 -3.09 3.34 10.39
C ILE A 121 -1.93 4.32 10.26
N ALA A 122 -1.94 5.11 9.22
CA ALA A 122 -0.90 6.08 8.89
C ALA A 122 0.52 5.47 8.89
N PRO A 123 0.86 4.58 7.95
CA PRO A 123 2.24 4.13 7.78
C PRO A 123 3.16 5.34 7.60
N LEU A 124 4.31 5.34 8.29
CA LEU A 124 5.20 6.50 8.42
C LEU A 124 6.43 6.42 7.51
N GLY A 125 6.61 5.31 6.80
CA GLY A 125 7.73 5.13 5.90
C GLY A 125 7.45 4.09 4.83
N VAL A 126 8.00 4.32 3.65
CA VAL A 126 8.08 3.35 2.56
C VAL A 126 9.48 3.39 1.97
N ALA A 127 10.04 2.22 1.66
CA ALA A 127 11.31 2.10 0.93
C ALA A 127 11.23 0.90 -0.01
N VAL A 128 11.69 1.06 -1.26
CA VAL A 128 11.56 0.07 -2.32
C VAL A 128 12.92 -0.37 -2.83
N PHE A 129 13.19 -1.67 -2.71
CA PHE A 129 14.43 -2.27 -3.19
C PHE A 129 14.10 -3.44 -4.09
N ASP A 130 14.28 -3.24 -5.38
CA ASP A 130 13.92 -4.19 -6.42
C ASP A 130 12.43 -4.57 -6.32
N ASN A 131 12.10 -5.80 -5.89
CA ASN A 131 10.74 -6.28 -5.71
C ASN A 131 10.31 -6.38 -4.24
N VAL A 132 11.05 -5.77 -3.32
CA VAL A 132 10.71 -5.74 -1.90
C VAL A 132 10.33 -4.35 -1.47
N VAL A 133 9.16 -4.20 -0.90
CA VAL A 133 8.62 -2.95 -0.37
C VAL A 133 8.60 -3.01 1.15
N TYR A 134 9.43 -2.19 1.79
CA TYR A 134 9.45 -2.04 3.23
C TYR A 134 8.48 -0.95 3.66
N VAL A 135 7.69 -1.23 4.70
CA VAL A 135 6.69 -0.31 5.22
C VAL A 135 6.85 -0.15 6.73
N SER A 136 7.10 1.08 7.16
CA SER A 136 7.10 1.44 8.58
C SER A 136 5.66 1.65 9.03
N GLN A 137 5.06 0.61 9.59
CA GLN A 137 3.74 0.65 10.20
C GLN A 137 3.87 0.32 11.68
N PRO A 138 4.03 1.30 12.58
CA PRO A 138 4.16 0.99 13.99
C PRO A 138 3.04 0.07 14.51
N PRO A 139 3.35 -0.97 15.33
CA PRO A 139 4.65 -1.23 15.96
C PRO A 139 5.67 -1.96 15.09
N ASP A 140 5.41 -2.18 13.81
CA ASP A 140 6.17 -3.09 12.96
C ASP A 140 6.91 -2.38 11.83
N LEU A 141 8.05 -2.96 11.45
CA LEU A 141 8.65 -2.82 10.13
C LEU A 141 8.25 -4.04 9.31
N LEU A 142 7.50 -3.83 8.26
CA LEU A 142 6.98 -4.86 7.37
C LEU A 142 7.80 -4.94 6.09
N ALA A 143 7.90 -6.12 5.49
CA ALA A 143 8.40 -6.31 4.13
C ALA A 143 7.35 -7.05 3.29
N TYR A 144 7.07 -6.51 2.12
CA TYR A 144 6.22 -7.11 1.11
C TYR A 144 7.07 -7.46 -0.10
N THR A 145 7.20 -8.75 -0.43
CA THR A 145 7.90 -9.19 -1.63
C THR A 145 6.90 -9.44 -2.74
N ASP A 146 6.92 -8.60 -3.76
CA ASP A 146 6.16 -8.74 -5.01
C ASP A 146 6.85 -9.80 -5.88
N VAL A 147 6.43 -11.06 -5.75
CA VAL A 147 7.11 -12.22 -6.36
C VAL A 147 6.93 -12.24 -7.88
N ASN A 148 5.74 -11.90 -8.36
CA ASN A 148 5.39 -11.89 -9.78
C ASN A 148 5.68 -10.54 -10.48
N ARG A 149 6.09 -9.50 -9.70
CA ARG A 149 6.49 -8.17 -10.18
C ARG A 149 5.38 -7.43 -10.94
N ASP A 150 4.13 -7.61 -10.52
CA ASP A 150 2.98 -6.94 -11.11
C ASP A 150 2.61 -5.61 -10.44
N LEU A 151 3.40 -5.21 -9.42
CA LEU A 151 3.23 -3.99 -8.61
C LEU A 151 1.94 -3.98 -7.80
N LYS A 152 1.45 -5.15 -7.42
CA LYS A 152 0.28 -5.33 -6.60
C LYS A 152 0.51 -6.49 -5.65
N PHE A 153 0.26 -6.28 -4.36
CA PHE A 153 0.37 -7.35 -3.38
C PHE A 153 -0.84 -8.28 -3.43
N ASP A 154 -0.58 -9.56 -3.72
CA ASP A 154 -1.55 -10.65 -3.64
C ASP A 154 -1.03 -11.70 -2.63
N PRO A 155 -1.70 -11.90 -1.47
CA PRO A 155 -1.26 -12.84 -0.45
C PRO A 155 -1.24 -14.32 -0.92
N ALA A 156 -1.85 -14.64 -2.07
CA ALA A 156 -1.79 -15.97 -2.65
C ALA A 156 -0.48 -16.22 -3.42
N VAL A 157 0.23 -15.18 -3.83
CA VAL A 157 1.44 -15.23 -4.65
C VAL A 157 2.64 -14.63 -3.92
N ASP A 158 2.43 -13.51 -3.24
CA ASP A 158 3.44 -12.67 -2.66
C ASP A 158 3.71 -13.00 -1.19
N LYS A 159 4.76 -12.41 -0.63
CA LYS A 159 5.14 -12.64 0.75
C LYS A 159 5.00 -11.37 1.57
N ARG A 160 4.48 -11.52 2.79
CA ARG A 160 4.43 -10.49 3.81
C ARG A 160 5.17 -10.98 5.06
N GLU A 161 6.11 -10.19 5.53
CA GLU A 161 6.95 -10.54 6.68
C GLU A 161 7.02 -9.38 7.66
N VAL A 162 7.10 -9.69 8.97
CA VAL A 162 7.45 -8.71 10.01
C VAL A 162 8.96 -8.81 10.23
N ILE A 163 9.68 -7.77 9.83
CA ILE A 163 11.15 -7.72 9.94
C ILE A 163 11.59 -7.31 11.34
N LEU A 164 10.95 -6.29 11.89
CA LEU A 164 11.16 -5.80 13.25
C LEU A 164 9.81 -5.47 13.87
N THR A 165 9.74 -5.55 15.20
CA THR A 165 8.54 -5.19 15.96
C THR A 165 8.91 -4.54 17.30
N GLY A 166 7.92 -3.95 17.98
CA GLY A 166 8.09 -3.40 19.33
C GLY A 166 8.28 -1.88 19.35
N PHE A 167 8.09 -1.20 18.24
CA PHE A 167 8.10 0.27 18.19
C PHE A 167 6.81 0.86 18.79
N ASN A 168 6.87 2.13 19.19
CA ASN A 168 5.71 2.81 19.75
C ASN A 168 4.58 2.91 18.69
N ALA A 169 3.42 2.35 19.01
CA ALA A 169 2.22 2.42 18.16
C ALA A 169 1.11 3.31 18.73
N ILE A 170 1.27 3.82 19.95
CA ILE A 170 0.26 4.64 20.64
C ILE A 170 0.31 6.06 20.10
N ASN A 171 1.51 6.60 19.95
CA ASN A 171 1.74 7.93 19.42
C ASN A 171 2.54 7.82 18.12
N HIS A 172 1.88 8.06 16.99
CA HIS A 172 2.50 7.95 15.65
C HIS A 172 3.73 8.83 15.46
N ASP A 173 3.77 10.01 16.10
CA ASP A 173 4.92 10.93 16.01
C ASP A 173 6.17 10.39 16.68
N HIS A 174 6.05 9.33 17.47
CA HIS A 174 7.12 8.69 18.24
C HIS A 174 7.26 7.20 17.89
N GLY A 175 6.80 6.82 16.71
CA GLY A 175 6.95 5.46 16.19
C GLY A 175 8.17 5.31 15.28
N LEU A 176 8.18 4.19 14.56
CA LEU A 176 9.14 3.95 13.49
C LEU A 176 8.79 4.83 12.29
N HIS A 177 9.74 5.66 11.87
CA HIS A 177 9.65 6.50 10.68
C HIS A 177 10.45 5.93 9.51
N SER A 178 10.76 6.78 8.56
CA SER A 178 11.46 6.50 7.31
C SER A 178 12.55 5.45 7.39
N LEU A 179 12.63 4.63 6.37
CA LEU A 179 13.70 3.67 6.14
C LEU A 179 14.46 4.07 4.89
N ILE A 180 15.78 4.08 4.95
CA ILE A 180 16.65 4.29 3.79
C ILE A 180 17.79 3.28 3.76
N ALA A 181 18.26 2.91 2.57
CA ALA A 181 19.48 2.10 2.43
C ALA A 181 20.70 2.99 2.36
N GLY A 182 21.72 2.62 3.13
CA GLY A 182 23.06 3.17 2.99
C GLY A 182 23.89 2.44 1.93
N PRO A 183 24.94 3.09 1.40
CA PRO A 183 25.79 2.53 0.36
C PRO A 183 26.56 1.27 0.78
N GLU A 184 26.66 1.01 2.09
CA GLU A 184 27.29 -0.16 2.68
C GLU A 184 26.32 -1.36 2.84
N GLY A 185 25.10 -1.26 2.29
CA GLY A 185 24.08 -2.32 2.35
C GLY A 185 23.37 -2.45 3.69
N LYS A 186 23.40 -1.41 4.52
CA LYS A 186 22.64 -1.34 5.78
C LYS A 186 21.40 -0.46 5.62
N PHE A 187 20.38 -0.79 6.41
CA PHE A 187 19.22 0.06 6.55
C PHE A 187 19.37 1.03 7.71
N TYR A 188 18.97 2.26 7.49
CA TYR A 188 18.88 3.31 8.50
C TYR A 188 17.43 3.72 8.67
N PHE A 189 16.99 3.81 9.90
CA PHE A 189 15.66 4.30 10.26
C PHE A 189 15.75 5.11 11.55
N ASN A 190 14.74 5.91 11.81
CA ASN A 190 14.63 6.63 13.07
C ASN A 190 13.37 6.22 13.82
N ASN A 191 13.46 6.28 15.14
CA ASN A 191 12.35 6.12 16.06
C ASN A 191 12.26 7.40 16.89
N GLY A 192 11.09 8.07 16.84
CA GLY A 192 10.85 9.34 17.53
C GLY A 192 10.50 9.21 19.01
#